data_091abea553101be906e948d1d9f89f3d
#
_entry.id   091abea553101be906e948d1d9f89f3d
#
_cell.length_a   1.000
_cell.length_b   1.000
_cell.length_c   1.000
_cell.angle_alpha   90.00
_cell.angle_beta   90.00
_cell.angle_gamma   90.00
#
_symmetry.space_group_name_H-M   'P 1'
#
loop_
_entity.id
_entity.type
_entity.pdbx_description
1 polymer ?
#
loop_
_entity_poly.entity_id
_entity_poly.type
_entity_poly.pdbx_seq_one_letter_code
_entity_poly.pdbx_strand_id
1 'polypeptide(L)'
;RWNFIYVDKSYRDDFELAKLCMEQVGNLNTIYEYMSARLRGDKELAMLDLQEDFPNTEYYSSKLRNDDEIAAELFRLHGADSWAWYYMSKRLKKKYKIEER
;
A
#
# COMPACT_ATOMS: atom_id res chain seq x y z
N ARG A 1 -13.42 -15.46 10.80
CA ARG A 1 -12.97 -14.38 9.94
C ARG A 1 -12.09 -13.40 10.72
N TRP A 2 -10.90 -13.19 10.24
CA TRP A 2 -9.96 -12.28 10.88
C TRP A 2 -10.34 -10.82 10.64
N ASN A 3 -10.27 -10.03 11.70
CA ASN A 3 -10.31 -8.58 11.60
C ASN A 3 -9.04 -8.07 12.28
N PHE A 4 -8.12 -7.53 11.50
CA PHE A 4 -6.78 -7.19 11.97
C PHE A 4 -6.80 -6.18 13.13
N ILE A 5 -7.79 -5.31 13.20
CA ILE A 5 -7.87 -4.30 14.26
C ILE A 5 -8.11 -4.91 15.66
N TYR A 6 -8.66 -6.12 15.71
CA TYR A 6 -8.90 -6.81 16.98
C TYR A 6 -7.77 -7.73 17.39
N VAL A 7 -6.71 -7.79 16.59
CA VAL A 7 -5.54 -8.59 16.90
C VAL A 7 -4.70 -7.85 17.93
N ASP A 8 -4.12 -8.59 18.87
CA ASP A 8 -3.23 -8.00 19.87
C ASP A 8 -2.15 -7.16 19.18
N LYS A 9 -1.77 -6.07 19.84
CA LYS A 9 -0.82 -5.10 19.29
C LYS A 9 0.50 -5.74 18.85
N SER A 10 0.93 -6.80 19.54
CA SER A 10 2.16 -7.52 19.20
C SER A 10 2.09 -8.22 17.86
N TYR A 11 0.90 -8.55 17.38
CA TYR A 11 0.70 -9.20 16.10
C TYR A 11 0.58 -8.24 14.94
N ARG A 12 0.50 -6.94 15.19
CA ARG A 12 0.42 -5.94 14.12
C ARG A 12 1.71 -5.82 13.32
N ASP A 13 2.80 -6.39 13.84
CA ASP A 13 4.09 -6.45 13.16
C ASP A 13 4.37 -7.85 12.61
N ASP A 14 3.37 -8.71 12.53
CA ASP A 14 3.51 -10.07 12.04
C ASP A 14 3.22 -10.11 10.54
N PHE A 15 4.29 -10.31 9.74
CA PHE A 15 4.19 -10.33 8.29
C PHE A 15 3.21 -11.40 7.78
N GLU A 16 3.32 -12.62 8.31
CA GLU A 16 2.48 -13.73 7.84
C GLU A 16 1.00 -13.48 8.14
N LEU A 17 0.72 -12.94 9.31
CA LEU A 17 -0.66 -12.63 9.69
C LEU A 17 -1.19 -11.49 8.82
N ALA A 18 -0.40 -10.45 8.59
CA ALA A 18 -0.81 -9.33 7.76
C ALA A 18 -1.12 -9.81 6.33
N LYS A 19 -0.23 -10.64 5.77
CA LYS A 19 -0.41 -11.18 4.44
C LYS A 19 -1.68 -12.02 4.34
N LEU A 20 -1.91 -12.87 5.35
CA LEU A 20 -3.12 -13.69 5.40
C LEU A 20 -4.37 -12.82 5.42
N CYS A 21 -4.38 -11.77 6.24
CA CYS A 21 -5.51 -10.85 6.31
C CYS A 21 -5.74 -10.15 4.97
N MET A 22 -4.68 -9.72 4.32
CA MET A 22 -4.78 -9.04 3.02
C MET A 22 -5.35 -9.95 1.93
N GLU A 23 -5.03 -11.24 2.00
CA GLU A 23 -5.53 -12.19 1.02
C GLU A 23 -6.99 -12.56 1.23
N GLN A 24 -7.49 -12.42 2.47
CA GLN A 24 -8.84 -12.87 2.81
C GLN A 24 -9.85 -11.75 3.04
N VAL A 25 -9.40 -10.54 3.25
CA VAL A 25 -10.25 -9.40 3.56
C VAL A 25 -10.22 -8.42 2.40
N GLY A 26 -11.41 -8.00 1.94
CA GLY A 26 -11.50 -7.08 0.81
C GLY A 26 -11.16 -5.64 1.15
N ASN A 27 -11.12 -5.26 2.41
CA ASN A 27 -10.85 -3.88 2.81
C ASN A 27 -9.45 -3.75 3.43
N LEU A 28 -8.47 -3.49 2.58
CA LEU A 28 -7.08 -3.39 3.02
C LEU A 28 -6.77 -2.07 3.74
N ASN A 29 -7.64 -1.06 3.60
CA ASN A 29 -7.46 0.21 4.30
C ASN A 29 -7.35 0.00 5.80
N THR A 30 -8.28 -0.76 6.38
CA THR A 30 -8.27 -1.06 7.81
C THR A 30 -7.01 -1.80 8.22
N ILE A 31 -6.52 -2.71 7.39
CA ILE A 31 -5.32 -3.46 7.69
C ILE A 31 -4.11 -2.53 7.75
N TYR A 32 -3.94 -1.69 6.75
CA TYR A 32 -2.80 -0.77 6.68
C TYR A 32 -2.79 0.23 7.83
N GLU A 33 -3.96 0.70 8.23
CA GLU A 33 -4.07 1.66 9.33
C GLU A 33 -3.46 1.12 10.62
N TYR A 34 -3.57 -0.19 10.85
CA TYR A 34 -3.12 -0.82 12.10
C TYR A 34 -1.80 -1.59 11.98
N MET A 35 -1.18 -1.62 10.82
CA MET A 35 0.12 -2.27 10.65
C MET A 35 1.24 -1.44 11.25
N SER A 36 2.30 -2.14 11.68
CA SER A 36 3.51 -1.47 12.17
C SER A 36 4.18 -0.70 11.04
N ALA A 37 5.05 0.25 11.43
CA ALA A 37 5.83 1.02 10.45
C ALA A 37 6.69 0.09 9.57
N ARG A 38 7.22 -0.99 10.16
CA ARG A 38 8.04 -1.96 9.41
C ARG A 38 7.23 -2.60 8.29
N LEU A 39 6.00 -3.04 8.59
CA LEU A 39 5.16 -3.69 7.59
C LEU A 39 4.64 -2.71 6.55
N ARG A 40 4.40 -1.45 6.93
CA ARG A 40 4.02 -0.42 5.96
C ARG A 40 5.14 -0.13 4.96
N GLY A 41 6.36 -0.50 5.30
CA GLY A 41 7.51 -0.39 4.41
C GLY A 41 7.85 -1.67 3.68
N ASP A 42 7.05 -2.71 3.86
CA ASP A 42 7.29 -4.00 3.22
C ASP A 42 6.79 -3.97 1.78
N LYS A 43 7.70 -4.20 0.85
CA LYS A 43 7.40 -4.12 -0.58
C LYS A 43 6.49 -5.22 -1.07
N GLU A 44 6.63 -6.43 -0.54
CA GLU A 44 5.77 -7.55 -0.94
C GLU A 44 4.31 -7.25 -0.60
N LEU A 45 4.07 -6.74 0.61
CA LEU A 45 2.72 -6.37 1.02
C LEU A 45 2.17 -5.24 0.16
N ALA A 46 3.01 -4.25 -0.16
CA ALA A 46 2.59 -3.15 -1.03
C ALA A 46 2.21 -3.65 -2.43
N MET A 47 2.95 -4.60 -2.97
CA MET A 47 2.63 -5.17 -4.28
C MET A 47 1.27 -5.88 -4.27
N LEU A 48 0.92 -6.53 -3.17
CA LEU A 48 -0.41 -7.12 -3.01
C LEU A 48 -1.48 -6.04 -2.96
N ASP A 49 -1.22 -4.97 -2.20
CA ASP A 49 -2.16 -3.85 -2.07
C ASP A 49 -2.44 -3.16 -3.40
N LEU A 50 -1.42 -3.04 -4.25
CA LEU A 50 -1.58 -2.37 -5.55
C LEU A 50 -2.59 -3.07 -6.46
N GLN A 51 -2.88 -4.34 -6.22
CA GLN A 51 -3.84 -5.08 -7.02
C GLN A 51 -5.29 -4.77 -6.67
N GLU A 52 -5.51 -4.04 -5.57
CA GLU A 52 -6.85 -3.62 -5.16
C GLU A 52 -7.30 -2.41 -5.96
N ASP A 53 -8.62 -2.18 -6.03
CA ASP A 53 -9.18 -1.05 -6.77
C ASP A 53 -8.72 0.29 -6.21
N PHE A 54 -8.49 0.36 -4.90
CA PHE A 54 -8.07 1.58 -4.21
C PHE A 54 -6.84 1.31 -3.37
N PRO A 55 -5.63 1.33 -3.98
CA PRO A 55 -4.40 1.08 -3.23
C PRO A 55 -4.21 2.10 -2.10
N ASN A 56 -3.63 1.64 -1.01
CA ASN A 56 -3.48 2.42 0.22
C ASN A 56 -2.12 3.10 0.33
N THR A 57 -1.69 3.79 -0.72
CA THR A 57 -0.39 4.43 -0.78
C THR A 57 -0.16 5.45 0.33
N GLU A 58 -1.23 6.00 0.92
CA GLU A 58 -1.11 6.93 2.04
C GLU A 58 -0.44 6.30 3.26
N TYR A 59 -0.52 4.98 3.40
CA TYR A 59 0.07 4.26 4.52
C TYR A 59 1.45 3.68 4.23
N TYR A 60 1.92 3.77 2.98
CA TYR A 60 3.24 3.26 2.61
C TYR A 60 4.33 4.11 3.26
N SER A 61 5.49 3.50 3.53
CA SER A 61 6.66 4.25 3.98
C SER A 61 7.11 5.22 2.89
N SER A 62 7.88 6.25 3.31
CA SER A 62 8.43 7.20 2.35
C SER A 62 9.28 6.53 1.28
N LYS A 63 9.98 5.47 1.66
CA LYS A 63 10.81 4.69 0.73
C LYS A 63 9.96 4.05 -0.37
N LEU A 64 8.83 3.43 0.00
CA LEU A 64 7.94 2.82 -0.97
C LEU A 64 7.25 3.84 -1.85
N ARG A 65 6.89 4.99 -1.29
CA ARG A 65 6.28 6.07 -2.07
C ARG A 65 7.22 6.64 -3.14
N ASN A 66 8.51 6.35 -3.03
CA ASN A 66 9.53 6.79 -3.98
C ASN A 66 10.18 5.62 -4.71
N ASP A 67 9.56 4.45 -4.68
CA ASP A 67 10.09 3.22 -5.28
C ASP A 67 9.64 3.10 -6.72
N ASP A 68 10.61 2.95 -7.64
CA ASP A 68 10.33 2.88 -9.07
C ASP A 68 9.49 1.65 -9.46
N GLU A 69 9.70 0.51 -8.82
CA GLU A 69 8.92 -0.68 -9.12
C GLU A 69 7.47 -0.53 -8.66
N ILE A 70 7.27 0.07 -7.49
CA ILE A 70 5.92 0.36 -6.99
C ILE A 70 5.20 1.28 -7.97
N ALA A 71 5.88 2.34 -8.42
CA ALA A 71 5.30 3.29 -9.36
C ALA A 71 4.98 2.64 -10.69
N ALA A 72 5.88 1.81 -11.22
CA ALA A 72 5.63 1.12 -12.48
C ALA A 72 4.41 0.19 -12.39
N GLU A 73 4.29 -0.52 -11.29
CA GLU A 73 3.15 -1.42 -11.10
C GLU A 73 1.85 -0.65 -10.90
N LEU A 74 1.90 0.45 -10.14
CA LEU A 74 0.74 1.32 -9.97
C LEU A 74 0.25 1.85 -11.32
N PHE A 75 1.17 2.32 -12.14
CA PHE A 75 0.83 2.83 -13.46
C PHE A 75 0.24 1.74 -14.36
N ARG A 76 0.86 0.55 -14.34
CA ARG A 76 0.40 -0.59 -15.15
C ARG A 76 -1.02 -1.02 -14.77
N LEU A 77 -1.31 -1.08 -13.48
CA LEU A 77 -2.60 -1.57 -12.98
C LEU A 77 -3.71 -0.52 -13.01
N HIS A 78 -3.38 0.73 -12.73
CA HIS A 78 -4.38 1.77 -12.49
C HIS A 78 -4.25 2.99 -13.40
N GLY A 79 -3.18 3.11 -14.16
CA GLY A 79 -2.97 4.25 -15.04
C GLY A 79 -2.63 5.53 -14.27
N ALA A 80 -2.69 6.65 -14.97
CA ALA A 80 -2.28 7.95 -14.42
C ALA A 80 -3.37 8.64 -13.59
N ASP A 81 -4.61 8.17 -13.67
CA ASP A 81 -5.75 8.85 -13.04
C ASP A 81 -6.06 8.38 -11.63
N SER A 82 -5.34 7.38 -11.12
CA SER A 82 -5.59 6.84 -9.80
C SER A 82 -5.26 7.84 -8.69
N TRP A 83 -6.12 7.93 -7.68
CA TRP A 83 -5.87 8.73 -6.49
C TRP A 83 -4.65 8.26 -5.71
N ALA A 84 -4.22 7.01 -5.91
CA ALA A 84 -3.03 6.49 -5.24
C ALA A 84 -1.79 7.31 -5.55
N TRP A 85 -1.74 7.98 -6.71
CA TRP A 85 -0.62 8.83 -7.07
C TRP A 85 -0.47 10.06 -6.17
N TYR A 86 -1.53 10.49 -5.52
CA TYR A 86 -1.50 11.66 -4.65
C TYR A 86 -0.40 11.55 -3.58
N TYR A 87 -0.21 10.35 -3.07
CA TYR A 87 0.75 10.09 -2.00
C TYR A 87 2.14 9.66 -2.49
N MET A 88 2.30 9.44 -3.79
CA MET A 88 3.60 9.08 -4.35
C MET A 88 4.53 10.30 -4.40
N SER A 89 5.84 10.04 -4.46
CA SER A 89 6.83 11.12 -4.48
C SER A 89 6.65 12.03 -5.70
N LYS A 90 7.10 13.29 -5.55
CA LYS A 90 7.06 14.26 -6.66
C LYS A 90 7.92 13.77 -7.82
N ARG A 91 9.06 13.13 -7.54
CA ARG A 91 9.93 12.56 -8.57
C ARG A 91 9.19 11.59 -9.46
N LEU A 92 8.45 10.67 -8.86
CA LEU A 92 7.72 9.65 -9.61
C LEU A 92 6.51 10.23 -10.34
N LYS A 93 5.81 11.16 -9.71
CA LYS A 93 4.69 11.85 -10.37
C LYS A 93 5.17 12.58 -11.63
N LYS A 94 6.33 13.22 -11.55
CA LYS A 94 6.93 13.90 -12.69
C LYS A 94 7.34 12.89 -13.77
N LYS A 95 7.96 11.79 -13.36
CA LYS A 95 8.42 10.75 -14.28
C LYS A 95 7.26 10.19 -15.12
N TYR A 96 6.12 9.99 -14.51
CA TYR A 96 4.94 9.42 -15.18
C TYR A 96 3.95 10.49 -15.66
N LYS A 97 4.32 11.75 -15.55
CA LYS A 97 3.49 12.89 -16.00
C LYS A 97 2.12 12.91 -15.34
N ILE A 98 2.09 12.62 -14.04
CA ILE A 98 0.86 12.63 -13.25
C ILE A 98 0.47 14.07 -12.95
N GLU A 99 -0.78 14.43 -13.21
CA GLU A 99 -1.28 15.76 -12.85
C GLU A 99 -1.39 15.92 -11.34
N GLU A 100 -0.89 17.06 -10.83
CA GLU A 100 -1.06 17.39 -9.43
C GLU A 100 -2.50 17.82 -9.17
N ARG A 101 -3.06 17.30 -8.09
CA ARG A 101 -4.44 17.60 -7.72
C ARG A 101 -4.53 18.29 -6.38
#